data_6eaa190ef335c0162c019d1dcbd4191f
#
_entry.id   6eaa190ef335c0162c019d1dcbd4191f
#
_cell.length_a   1.000
_cell.length_b   1.000
_cell.length_c   1.000
_cell.angle_alpha   90.00
_cell.angle_beta   90.00
_cell.angle_gamma   90.00
#
_symmetry.space_group_name_H-M   'P 1'
#
loop_
_entity.id
_entity.type
_entity.pdbx_description
1 polymer ?
#
loop_
_entity_poly.entity_id
_entity_poly.type
_entity_poly.pdbx_seq_one_letter_code
_entity_poly.pdbx_strand_id
1 'polypeptide(L)'
;MEQNKQNVGFYGGTLGPWLPMLAMITLMIISTATHTGGLNRVVLIAFACLALGFFLCKDKKHYGGITLKGLTNPMLGTILMAYILAGVLAQLMRQSGIISALIWAVTKAGLNTGFLPLIAFVVCMLISTSCGTSTGSVAAVAPVLVPLAASLNVDVGLMCGAIISGAIFGDNLAPISDTTISSALTQEAELGDVVRTRFPYAALSAVVSAGLFVWFGMKMSTGAAGALNLDGSTAKSLVLLVLPVLMVIMMRKGWDLIATLITCDVLGIVLNLVLGCIPLSKMLDGKGPVVAGMSGMMILVLYVLLLFQMLEILNASGAFENLNAGLLNMCKTPRSGELVCFLAASLGSFATGGSGIAILFFGSVVRSITKTFGIDRCRGANILDGVACGTTGLMPYGNPMLVSLGVVMALEKADPNFSFMNVIPYTFHCWGLLIIFLLSILTGIGRRYEEKKPVA
;
A
#
# COMPACT_ATOMS: atom_id res chain seq x y z
N MET A 1 -15.60 -1.88 -29.66
CA MET A 1 -15.40 -3.32 -29.89
C MET A 1 -15.75 -4.03 -28.59
N GLU A 2 -16.98 -4.52 -28.46
CA GLU A 2 -17.39 -5.44 -27.41
C GLU A 2 -16.61 -6.73 -27.57
N GLN A 3 -15.56 -6.89 -26.77
CA GLN A 3 -14.89 -8.18 -26.65
C GLN A 3 -15.89 -9.12 -25.96
N ASN A 4 -16.34 -10.12 -26.73
CA ASN A 4 -17.10 -11.26 -26.25
C ASN A 4 -16.39 -11.84 -25.01
N LYS A 5 -16.80 -11.43 -23.80
CA LYS A 5 -16.28 -11.97 -22.53
C LYS A 5 -16.70 -13.43 -22.47
N GLN A 6 -15.83 -14.33 -22.89
CA GLN A 6 -16.02 -15.76 -22.63
C GLN A 6 -15.95 -15.96 -21.12
N ASN A 7 -17.10 -16.13 -20.47
CA ASN A 7 -17.15 -16.49 -19.07
C ASN A 7 -16.56 -17.89 -18.89
N VAL A 8 -15.35 -17.93 -18.35
CA VAL A 8 -14.65 -19.19 -18.11
C VAL A 8 -15.31 -19.93 -16.95
N GLY A 9 -15.80 -21.15 -17.21
CA GLY A 9 -16.46 -21.96 -16.19
C GLY A 9 -15.47 -22.58 -15.21
N PHE A 10 -15.88 -22.64 -13.94
CA PHE A 10 -15.13 -23.29 -12.86
C PHE A 10 -15.97 -24.37 -12.17
N TYR A 11 -15.31 -25.39 -11.63
CA TYR A 11 -15.93 -26.33 -10.71
C TYR A 11 -16.22 -25.60 -9.39
N GLY A 12 -17.37 -25.90 -8.76
CA GLY A 12 -17.80 -25.16 -7.55
C GLY A 12 -18.70 -23.94 -7.81
N GLY A 13 -19.17 -23.75 -9.05
CA GLY A 13 -20.12 -22.70 -9.41
C GLY A 13 -19.53 -21.29 -9.22
N THR A 14 -20.30 -20.36 -8.65
CA THR A 14 -19.92 -18.97 -8.45
C THR A 14 -18.78 -18.78 -7.43
N LEU A 15 -18.58 -19.73 -6.52
CA LEU A 15 -17.48 -19.71 -5.54
C LEU A 15 -16.17 -20.28 -6.10
N GLY A 16 -16.24 -21.12 -7.15
CA GLY A 16 -15.07 -21.77 -7.72
C GLY A 16 -13.90 -20.85 -8.06
N PRO A 17 -14.13 -19.73 -8.76
CA PRO A 17 -13.07 -18.76 -9.09
C PRO A 17 -12.45 -18.08 -7.88
N TRP A 18 -13.18 -17.94 -6.77
CA TRP A 18 -12.71 -17.30 -5.53
C TRP A 18 -11.83 -18.22 -4.68
N LEU A 19 -11.98 -19.55 -4.80
CA LEU A 19 -11.27 -20.52 -3.96
C LEU A 19 -9.74 -20.35 -3.99
N PRO A 20 -9.08 -20.14 -5.13
CA PRO A 20 -7.64 -19.91 -5.14
C PRO A 20 -7.21 -18.70 -4.32
N MET A 21 -7.93 -17.56 -4.44
CA MET A 21 -7.65 -16.33 -3.70
C MET A 21 -7.92 -16.52 -2.20
N LEU A 22 -9.04 -17.12 -1.83
CA LEU A 22 -9.38 -17.41 -0.43
C LEU A 22 -8.38 -18.38 0.20
N ALA A 23 -7.97 -19.42 -0.53
CA ALA A 23 -6.94 -20.35 -0.09
C ALA A 23 -5.60 -19.65 0.13
N MET A 24 -5.20 -18.74 -0.78
CA MET A 24 -3.98 -17.95 -0.65
C MET A 24 -3.99 -17.14 0.65
N ILE A 25 -5.03 -16.37 0.90
CA ILE A 25 -5.17 -15.54 2.10
C ILE A 25 -5.13 -16.42 3.36
N THR A 26 -5.90 -17.53 3.37
CA THR A 26 -5.96 -18.45 4.50
C THR A 26 -4.61 -19.09 4.79
N LEU A 27 -3.92 -19.59 3.77
CA LEU A 27 -2.60 -20.20 3.91
C LEU A 27 -1.53 -19.19 4.36
N MET A 28 -1.61 -17.92 3.93
CA MET A 28 -0.75 -16.85 4.41
C MET A 28 -0.96 -16.60 5.90
N ILE A 29 -2.21 -16.52 6.35
CA ILE A 29 -2.54 -16.34 7.78
C ILE A 29 -2.02 -17.52 8.60
N ILE A 30 -2.25 -18.76 8.16
CA ILE A 30 -1.77 -19.96 8.84
C ILE A 30 -0.25 -19.99 8.89
N SER A 31 0.43 -19.73 7.76
CA SER A 31 1.89 -19.71 7.68
C SER A 31 2.51 -18.73 8.68
N THR A 32 1.86 -17.60 8.89
CA THR A 32 2.33 -16.60 9.85
C THR A 32 2.03 -16.99 11.29
N ALA A 33 0.82 -17.49 11.56
CA ALA A 33 0.42 -17.96 12.89
C ALA A 33 1.32 -19.11 13.41
N THR A 34 1.87 -19.91 12.48
CA THR A 34 2.82 -21.00 12.80
C THR A 34 4.28 -20.55 12.82
N HIS A 35 4.57 -19.24 12.81
CA HIS A 35 5.93 -18.69 12.75
C HIS A 35 6.81 -19.25 11.63
N THR A 36 6.18 -19.71 10.57
CA THR A 36 6.84 -20.25 9.38
C THR A 36 6.72 -19.26 8.20
N GLY A 37 6.49 -17.99 8.50
CA GLY A 37 6.32 -16.90 7.54
C GLY A 37 7.60 -16.64 6.70
N GLY A 38 7.53 -15.59 5.92
CA GLY A 38 8.60 -15.12 5.04
C GLY A 38 8.15 -15.03 3.59
N LEU A 39 8.74 -14.11 2.83
CA LEU A 39 8.32 -13.82 1.45
C LEU A 39 8.49 -15.03 0.51
N ASN A 40 9.49 -15.88 0.72
CA ASN A 40 9.68 -17.09 -0.08
C ASN A 40 8.48 -18.04 0.01
N ARG A 41 7.88 -18.17 1.20
CA ARG A 41 6.65 -18.96 1.38
C ARG A 41 5.45 -18.32 0.73
N VAL A 42 5.35 -17.00 0.77
CA VAL A 42 4.27 -16.27 0.12
C VAL A 42 4.24 -16.57 -1.39
N VAL A 43 5.42 -16.61 -2.04
CA VAL A 43 5.54 -16.99 -3.46
C VAL A 43 5.13 -18.45 -3.68
N LEU A 44 5.56 -19.36 -2.81
CA LEU A 44 5.19 -20.78 -2.89
C LEU A 44 3.67 -20.96 -2.75
N ILE A 45 3.05 -20.28 -1.78
CA ILE A 45 1.60 -20.29 -1.57
C ILE A 45 0.88 -19.75 -2.80
N ALA A 46 1.32 -18.60 -3.35
CA ALA A 46 0.72 -18.00 -4.54
C ALA A 46 0.80 -18.95 -5.74
N PHE A 47 1.94 -19.60 -5.96
CA PHE A 47 2.11 -20.61 -7.01
C PHE A 47 1.16 -21.81 -6.82
N ALA A 48 1.10 -22.36 -5.59
CA ALA A 48 0.20 -23.49 -5.28
C ALA A 48 -1.28 -23.11 -5.51
N CYS A 49 -1.67 -21.89 -5.16
CA CYS A 49 -3.04 -21.40 -5.38
C CYS A 49 -3.34 -21.12 -6.86
N LEU A 50 -2.36 -20.65 -7.64
CA LEU A 50 -2.50 -20.56 -9.10
C LEU A 50 -2.70 -21.96 -9.71
N ALA A 51 -1.94 -22.96 -9.25
CA ALA A 51 -2.12 -24.36 -9.67
C ALA A 51 -3.50 -24.92 -9.23
N LEU A 52 -3.98 -24.57 -8.04
CA LEU A 52 -5.35 -24.91 -7.61
C LEU A 52 -6.39 -24.32 -8.59
N GLY A 53 -6.20 -23.08 -9.03
CA GLY A 53 -7.04 -22.46 -10.05
C GLY A 53 -7.08 -23.24 -11.35
N PHE A 54 -5.96 -23.80 -11.80
CA PHE A 54 -5.89 -24.68 -12.96
C PHE A 54 -6.75 -25.94 -12.79
N PHE A 55 -6.68 -26.60 -11.64
CA PHE A 55 -7.50 -27.80 -11.38
C PHE A 55 -8.99 -27.49 -11.31
N LEU A 56 -9.36 -26.32 -10.80
CA LEU A 56 -10.75 -25.86 -10.71
C LEU A 56 -11.31 -25.32 -12.03
N CYS A 57 -10.46 -24.91 -12.97
CA CYS A 57 -10.88 -24.42 -14.27
C CYS A 57 -11.41 -25.58 -15.14
N LYS A 58 -12.59 -25.39 -15.78
CA LYS A 58 -13.15 -26.37 -16.72
C LYS A 58 -12.42 -26.35 -18.05
N ASP A 59 -11.98 -25.17 -18.50
CA ASP A 59 -11.21 -25.01 -19.74
C ASP A 59 -9.71 -25.00 -19.46
N LYS A 60 -9.18 -26.18 -19.18
CA LYS A 60 -7.76 -26.35 -18.87
C LYS A 60 -6.83 -26.05 -20.07
N LYS A 61 -7.32 -26.24 -21.31
CA LYS A 61 -6.51 -26.02 -22.51
C LYS A 61 -6.15 -24.56 -22.72
N HIS A 62 -7.05 -23.64 -22.35
CA HIS A 62 -6.86 -22.20 -22.52
C HIS A 62 -6.48 -21.50 -21.22
N TYR A 63 -6.31 -22.22 -20.10
CA TYR A 63 -5.98 -21.64 -18.80
C TYR A 63 -4.72 -20.76 -18.82
N GLY A 64 -3.67 -21.21 -19.52
CA GLY A 64 -2.44 -20.42 -19.69
C GLY A 64 -2.69 -19.09 -20.43
N GLY A 65 -3.52 -19.11 -21.48
CA GLY A 65 -3.90 -17.89 -22.21
C GLY A 65 -4.69 -16.91 -21.35
N ILE A 66 -5.55 -17.43 -20.44
CA ILE A 66 -6.31 -16.61 -19.49
C ILE A 66 -5.37 -15.95 -18.49
N THR A 67 -4.52 -16.71 -17.81
CA THR A 67 -3.61 -16.21 -16.80
C THR A 67 -2.59 -15.21 -17.37
N LEU A 68 -2.08 -15.46 -18.59
CA LEU A 68 -1.16 -14.55 -19.28
C LEU A 68 -1.76 -13.17 -19.55
N LYS A 69 -3.07 -13.04 -19.72
CA LYS A 69 -3.72 -11.73 -19.84
C LYS A 69 -3.51 -10.86 -18.58
N GLY A 70 -3.42 -11.47 -17.40
CA GLY A 70 -3.08 -10.75 -16.17
C GLY A 70 -1.73 -10.05 -16.25
N LEU A 71 -0.78 -10.61 -17.01
CA LEU A 71 0.55 -10.01 -17.19
C LEU A 71 0.54 -8.81 -18.18
N THR A 72 -0.52 -8.62 -18.92
CA THR A 72 -0.69 -7.46 -19.82
C THR A 72 -1.38 -6.28 -19.14
N ASN A 73 -1.68 -6.38 -17.85
CA ASN A 73 -2.26 -5.28 -17.07
C ASN A 73 -1.25 -4.12 -16.97
N PRO A 74 -1.59 -2.90 -17.43
CA PRO A 74 -0.67 -1.76 -17.40
C PRO A 74 -0.15 -1.42 -15.99
N MET A 75 -0.97 -1.65 -14.96
CA MET A 75 -0.59 -1.41 -13.58
C MET A 75 0.54 -2.35 -13.12
N LEU A 76 0.58 -3.59 -13.62
CA LEU A 76 1.62 -4.55 -13.29
C LEU A 76 3.00 -4.01 -13.66
N GLY A 77 3.19 -3.50 -14.87
CA GLY A 77 4.45 -2.92 -15.32
C GLY A 77 4.93 -1.78 -14.40
N THR A 78 4.02 -0.89 -14.03
CA THR A 78 4.31 0.21 -13.10
C THR A 78 4.75 -0.30 -11.72
N ILE A 79 4.06 -1.29 -11.17
CA ILE A 79 4.38 -1.88 -9.85
C ILE A 79 5.74 -2.55 -9.89
N LEU A 80 6.02 -3.38 -10.90
CA LEU A 80 7.30 -4.08 -11.03
C LEU A 80 8.48 -3.12 -11.14
N MET A 81 8.36 -2.10 -11.99
CA MET A 81 9.39 -1.06 -12.15
C MET A 81 9.58 -0.27 -10.85
N ALA A 82 8.50 0.11 -10.18
CA ALA A 82 8.57 0.82 -8.91
C ALA A 82 9.33 0.00 -7.84
N TYR A 83 9.10 -1.31 -7.75
CA TYR A 83 9.81 -2.16 -6.79
C TYR A 83 11.30 -2.27 -7.11
N ILE A 84 11.64 -2.52 -8.38
CA ILE A 84 13.04 -2.62 -8.82
C ILE A 84 13.80 -1.33 -8.51
N LEU A 85 13.27 -0.18 -8.90
CA LEU A 85 13.91 1.12 -8.69
C LEU A 85 13.94 1.50 -7.21
N ALA A 86 12.85 1.31 -6.46
CA ALA A 86 12.86 1.55 -5.01
C ALA A 86 13.90 0.67 -4.28
N GLY A 87 14.13 -0.55 -4.76
CA GLY A 87 15.19 -1.43 -4.26
C GLY A 87 16.58 -0.88 -4.51
N VAL A 88 16.82 -0.30 -5.70
CA VAL A 88 18.08 0.37 -6.02
C VAL A 88 18.29 1.56 -5.09
N LEU A 89 17.28 2.44 -4.96
CA LEU A 89 17.35 3.60 -4.07
C LEU A 89 17.66 3.18 -2.63
N ALA A 90 16.98 2.16 -2.11
CA ALA A 90 17.20 1.64 -0.77
C ALA A 90 18.65 1.17 -0.55
N GLN A 91 19.24 0.47 -1.52
CA GLN A 91 20.63 0.01 -1.43
C GLN A 91 21.65 1.14 -1.57
N LEU A 92 21.41 2.10 -2.45
CA LEU A 92 22.24 3.31 -2.57
C LEU A 92 22.25 4.09 -1.25
N MET A 93 21.10 4.31 -0.64
CA MET A 93 20.97 4.97 0.66
C MET A 93 21.66 4.17 1.76
N ARG A 94 21.42 2.87 1.85
CA ARG A 94 22.01 2.00 2.89
C ARG A 94 23.53 1.97 2.82
N GLN A 95 24.11 1.75 1.62
CA GLN A 95 25.55 1.59 1.45
C GLN A 95 26.31 2.91 1.48
N SER A 96 25.63 4.06 1.42
CA SER A 96 26.24 5.39 1.53
C SER A 96 26.71 5.77 2.94
N GLY A 97 26.29 5.00 3.97
CA GLY A 97 26.54 5.36 5.37
C GLY A 97 25.55 6.37 5.95
N ILE A 98 24.49 6.74 5.22
CA ILE A 98 23.47 7.71 5.68
C ILE A 98 22.81 7.28 6.99
N ILE A 99 22.64 5.96 7.22
CA ILE A 99 22.04 5.45 8.45
C ILE A 99 22.90 5.81 9.66
N SER A 100 24.22 5.63 9.57
CA SER A 100 25.16 6.03 10.63
C SER A 100 25.12 7.53 10.88
N ALA A 101 25.02 8.34 9.82
CA ALA A 101 24.90 9.79 9.93
C ALA A 101 23.57 10.22 10.60
N LEU A 102 22.47 9.55 10.28
CA LEU A 102 21.18 9.80 10.93
C LEU A 102 21.18 9.39 12.40
N ILE A 103 21.77 8.24 12.74
CA ILE A 103 21.93 7.81 14.14
C ILE A 103 22.72 8.87 14.92
N TRP A 104 23.83 9.34 14.36
CA TRP A 104 24.62 10.42 14.95
C TRP A 104 23.77 11.69 15.17
N ALA A 105 23.00 12.12 14.18
CA ALA A 105 22.14 13.29 14.27
C ALA A 105 21.06 13.14 15.36
N VAL A 106 20.36 11.99 15.40
CA VAL A 106 19.33 11.68 16.40
C VAL A 106 19.92 11.67 17.82
N THR A 107 21.09 11.03 17.99
CA THR A 107 21.78 10.95 19.28
C THR A 107 22.26 12.34 19.72
N LYS A 108 22.84 13.15 18.82
CA LYS A 108 23.29 14.52 19.09
C LYS A 108 22.11 15.43 19.51
N ALA A 109 20.93 15.22 18.88
CA ALA A 109 19.71 15.97 19.20
C ALA A 109 19.05 15.53 20.51
N GLY A 110 19.50 14.45 21.15
CA GLY A 110 18.90 13.91 22.38
C GLY A 110 17.46 13.42 22.18
N LEU A 111 17.08 13.06 20.97
CA LEU A 111 15.74 12.59 20.66
C LEU A 111 15.52 11.19 21.25
N ASN A 112 14.40 11.03 21.98
CA ASN A 112 13.96 9.70 22.43
C ASN A 112 13.52 8.88 21.22
N THR A 113 14.13 7.71 21.03
CA THR A 113 13.87 6.81 19.89
C THR A 113 12.43 6.32 19.87
N GLY A 114 11.72 6.34 20.99
CA GLY A 114 10.30 6.00 21.09
C GLY A 114 9.37 6.93 20.28
N PHE A 115 9.82 8.14 19.92
CA PHE A 115 9.05 9.04 19.06
C PHE A 115 9.26 8.79 17.57
N LEU A 116 10.21 7.94 17.16
CA LEU A 116 10.50 7.70 15.75
C LEU A 116 9.29 7.19 14.95
N PRO A 117 8.44 6.26 15.45
CA PRO A 117 7.24 5.85 14.71
C PRO A 117 6.26 7.01 14.49
N LEU A 118 6.06 7.88 15.49
CA LEU A 118 5.24 9.08 15.31
C LEU A 118 5.82 10.03 14.25
N ILE A 119 7.13 10.26 14.29
CA ILE A 119 7.83 11.12 13.31
C ILE A 119 7.67 10.52 11.91
N ALA A 120 7.86 9.21 11.77
CA ALA A 120 7.67 8.52 10.49
C ALA A 120 6.24 8.66 9.96
N PHE A 121 5.23 8.50 10.83
CA PHE A 121 3.84 8.70 10.49
C PHE A 121 3.57 10.12 9.99
N VAL A 122 4.01 11.15 10.72
CA VAL A 122 3.78 12.55 10.36
C VAL A 122 4.52 12.94 9.07
N VAL A 123 5.79 12.54 8.94
CA VAL A 123 6.58 12.82 7.73
C VAL A 123 5.93 12.17 6.50
N CYS A 124 5.55 10.90 6.61
CA CYS A 124 4.92 10.20 5.50
C CYS A 124 3.53 10.76 5.16
N MET A 125 2.77 11.18 6.17
CA MET A 125 1.49 11.88 6.02
C MET A 125 1.63 13.17 5.21
N LEU A 126 2.60 14.03 5.55
CA LEU A 126 2.87 15.29 4.83
C LEU A 126 3.31 15.03 3.39
N ILE A 127 4.20 14.07 3.18
CA ILE A 127 4.68 13.69 1.86
C ILE A 127 3.53 13.16 1.00
N SER A 128 2.77 12.23 1.52
CA SER A 128 1.66 11.59 0.79
C SER A 128 0.55 12.58 0.44
N THR A 129 0.18 13.46 1.37
CA THR A 129 -0.78 14.54 1.08
C THR A 129 -0.27 15.49 -0.02
N SER A 130 1.05 15.68 -0.09
CA SER A 130 1.68 16.54 -1.09
C SER A 130 1.82 15.89 -2.46
N CYS A 131 2.01 14.56 -2.52
CA CYS A 131 2.26 13.80 -3.76
C CYS A 131 1.01 13.10 -4.30
N GLY A 132 -0.01 12.86 -3.45
CA GLY A 132 -1.23 12.16 -3.83
C GLY A 132 -1.04 10.67 -4.11
N THR A 133 -0.04 10.02 -3.47
CA THR A 133 0.18 8.58 -3.67
C THR A 133 0.78 7.92 -2.43
N SER A 134 0.16 6.86 -1.97
CA SER A 134 0.66 6.06 -0.84
C SER A 134 1.93 5.28 -1.21
N THR A 135 1.96 4.63 -2.36
CA THR A 135 3.09 3.82 -2.82
C THR A 135 4.36 4.66 -2.98
N GLY A 136 4.25 5.83 -3.64
CA GLY A 136 5.36 6.74 -3.84
C GLY A 136 5.91 7.30 -2.53
N SER A 137 5.03 7.60 -1.58
CA SER A 137 5.43 8.13 -0.27
C SER A 137 6.16 7.07 0.56
N VAL A 138 5.70 5.82 0.55
CA VAL A 138 6.42 4.70 1.18
C VAL A 138 7.78 4.50 0.53
N ALA A 139 7.85 4.54 -0.81
CA ALA A 139 9.11 4.39 -1.55
C ALA A 139 10.13 5.50 -1.21
N ALA A 140 9.66 6.72 -0.90
CA ALA A 140 10.52 7.82 -0.50
C ALA A 140 11.02 7.70 0.95
N VAL A 141 10.17 7.23 1.87
CA VAL A 141 10.41 7.30 3.32
C VAL A 141 11.02 6.01 3.87
N ALA A 142 10.52 4.84 3.43
CA ALA A 142 10.92 3.56 3.99
C ALA A 142 12.42 3.26 3.84
N PRO A 143 13.09 3.55 2.70
CA PRO A 143 14.53 3.30 2.55
C PRO A 143 15.41 4.00 3.57
N VAL A 144 14.92 5.07 4.17
CA VAL A 144 15.62 5.87 5.18
C VAL A 144 15.24 5.43 6.59
N LEU A 145 13.95 5.41 6.89
CA LEU A 145 13.47 5.25 8.27
C LEU A 145 13.42 3.80 8.74
N VAL A 146 13.22 2.83 7.85
CA VAL A 146 13.20 1.40 8.25
C VAL A 146 14.58 0.92 8.69
N PRO A 147 15.69 1.15 7.94
CA PRO A 147 17.02 0.79 8.43
C PRO A 147 17.45 1.60 9.67
N LEU A 148 17.04 2.86 9.77
CA LEU A 148 17.29 3.66 10.96
C LEU A 148 16.62 3.04 12.21
N ALA A 149 15.35 2.64 12.11
CA ALA A 149 14.63 1.96 13.18
C ALA A 149 15.34 0.66 13.61
N ALA A 150 15.71 -0.19 12.66
CA ALA A 150 16.45 -1.42 12.91
C ALA A 150 17.77 -1.15 13.65
N SER A 151 18.51 -0.11 13.26
CA SER A 151 19.79 0.26 13.88
C SER A 151 19.64 0.87 15.28
N LEU A 152 18.51 1.49 15.59
CA LEU A 152 18.20 2.08 16.89
C LEU A 152 17.39 1.14 17.80
N ASN A 153 17.23 -0.13 17.43
CA ASN A 153 16.42 -1.13 18.15
C ASN A 153 14.97 -0.67 18.37
N VAL A 154 14.41 0.06 17.41
CA VAL A 154 12.98 0.34 17.32
C VAL A 154 12.34 -0.78 16.51
N ASP A 155 11.17 -1.25 16.94
CA ASP A 155 10.46 -2.31 16.23
C ASP A 155 10.19 -1.96 14.76
N VAL A 156 10.69 -2.80 13.85
CA VAL A 156 10.61 -2.58 12.41
C VAL A 156 9.18 -2.68 11.90
N GLY A 157 8.37 -3.57 12.49
CA GLY A 157 6.96 -3.74 12.13
C GLY A 157 6.15 -2.49 12.49
N LEU A 158 6.38 -1.94 13.69
CA LEU A 158 5.78 -0.69 14.15
C LEU A 158 6.19 0.48 13.24
N MET A 159 7.48 0.54 12.83
CA MET A 159 7.97 1.57 11.92
C MET A 159 7.31 1.48 10.54
N CYS A 160 7.24 0.30 9.94
CA CYS A 160 6.56 0.07 8.67
C CYS A 160 5.07 0.41 8.77
N GLY A 161 4.40 0.01 9.86
CA GLY A 161 3.01 0.35 10.14
C GLY A 161 2.75 1.85 10.22
N ALA A 162 3.69 2.60 10.82
CA ALA A 162 3.63 4.06 10.90
C ALA A 162 3.78 4.73 9.53
N ILE A 163 4.74 4.27 8.73
CA ILE A 163 4.97 4.77 7.36
C ILE A 163 3.75 4.50 6.48
N ILE A 164 3.21 3.28 6.49
CA ILE A 164 2.02 2.91 5.71
C ILE A 164 0.81 3.73 6.17
N SER A 165 0.61 3.87 7.48
CA SER A 165 -0.48 4.67 8.04
C SER A 165 -0.44 6.13 7.57
N GLY A 166 0.75 6.75 7.58
CA GLY A 166 0.94 8.11 7.08
C GLY A 166 0.72 8.22 5.57
N ALA A 167 1.19 7.23 4.82
CA ALA A 167 1.00 7.17 3.37
C ALA A 167 -0.48 7.09 2.99
N ILE A 168 -1.24 6.22 3.66
CA ILE A 168 -2.69 6.06 3.43
C ILE A 168 -3.46 7.31 3.84
N PHE A 169 -3.09 8.00 4.95
CA PHE A 169 -3.73 9.26 5.33
C PHE A 169 -3.65 10.29 4.18
N GLY A 170 -2.43 10.49 3.65
CA GLY A 170 -2.24 11.48 2.60
C GLY A 170 -2.94 11.11 1.29
N ASP A 171 -2.85 9.87 0.87
CA ASP A 171 -3.49 9.34 -0.33
C ASP A 171 -5.02 9.50 -0.27
N ASN A 172 -5.62 9.24 0.89
CA ASN A 172 -7.06 9.37 1.12
C ASN A 172 -7.55 10.83 1.15
N LEU A 173 -6.70 11.82 1.43
CA LEU A 173 -7.09 13.22 1.56
C LEU A 173 -6.54 14.15 0.47
N ALA A 174 -5.51 13.73 -0.26
CA ALA A 174 -4.91 14.57 -1.29
C ALA A 174 -5.89 14.79 -2.45
N PRO A 175 -6.20 16.04 -2.82
CA PRO A 175 -7.07 16.31 -3.97
C PRO A 175 -6.50 15.83 -5.31
N ILE A 176 -5.18 15.61 -5.37
CA ILE A 176 -4.47 15.14 -6.55
C ILE A 176 -4.32 13.61 -6.59
N SER A 177 -4.79 12.90 -5.55
CA SER A 177 -4.76 11.44 -5.51
C SER A 177 -5.73 10.84 -6.52
N ASP A 178 -5.27 9.79 -7.21
CA ASP A 178 -6.09 9.02 -8.15
C ASP A 178 -7.30 8.37 -7.47
N THR A 179 -7.19 7.96 -6.21
CA THR A 179 -8.30 7.40 -5.43
C THR A 179 -9.35 8.46 -5.11
N THR A 180 -8.92 9.64 -4.68
CA THR A 180 -9.82 10.76 -4.37
C THR A 180 -10.53 11.27 -5.63
N ILE A 181 -9.80 11.44 -6.74
CA ILE A 181 -10.36 11.84 -8.02
C ILE A 181 -11.36 10.80 -8.52
N SER A 182 -10.98 9.52 -8.53
CA SER A 182 -11.84 8.42 -9.00
C SER A 182 -13.11 8.28 -8.16
N SER A 183 -13.01 8.41 -6.82
CA SER A 183 -14.17 8.34 -5.94
C SER A 183 -15.13 9.51 -6.16
N ALA A 184 -14.62 10.73 -6.34
CA ALA A 184 -15.42 11.91 -6.64
C ALA A 184 -16.14 11.76 -7.99
N LEU A 185 -15.39 11.38 -9.05
CA LEU A 185 -15.93 11.22 -10.41
C LEU A 185 -17.00 10.13 -10.47
N THR A 186 -16.74 8.95 -9.91
CA THR A 186 -17.70 7.83 -9.94
C THR A 186 -18.98 8.12 -9.16
N GLN A 187 -18.91 8.99 -8.17
CA GLN A 187 -20.08 9.43 -7.38
C GLN A 187 -20.71 10.74 -7.90
N GLU A 188 -20.19 11.33 -8.98
CA GLU A 188 -20.66 12.62 -9.52
C GLU A 188 -20.60 13.74 -8.46
N ALA A 189 -19.62 13.68 -7.56
CA ALA A 189 -19.41 14.62 -6.46
C ALA A 189 -18.32 15.63 -6.80
N GLU A 190 -18.39 16.82 -6.19
CA GLU A 190 -17.34 17.81 -6.34
C GLU A 190 -16.14 17.45 -5.46
N LEU A 191 -14.94 17.48 -6.04
CA LEU A 191 -13.70 17.02 -5.40
C LEU A 191 -13.42 17.75 -4.08
N GLY A 192 -13.60 19.08 -4.06
CA GLY A 192 -13.36 19.90 -2.87
C GLY A 192 -14.30 19.52 -1.72
N ASP A 193 -15.57 19.27 -2.01
CA ASP A 193 -16.57 18.87 -1.02
C ASP A 193 -16.32 17.45 -0.50
N VAL A 194 -15.86 16.53 -1.36
CA VAL A 194 -15.47 15.17 -0.96
C VAL A 194 -14.34 15.24 0.06
N VAL A 195 -13.24 15.96 -0.24
CA VAL A 195 -12.11 16.12 0.67
C VAL A 195 -12.52 16.78 1.98
N ARG A 196 -13.28 17.87 1.91
CA ARG A 196 -13.77 18.61 3.09
C ARG A 196 -14.63 17.73 4.00
N THR A 197 -15.54 16.95 3.45
CA THR A 197 -16.45 16.09 4.23
C THR A 197 -15.78 14.82 4.73
N ARG A 198 -14.68 14.38 4.10
CA ARG A 198 -13.86 13.22 4.52
C ARG A 198 -12.91 13.58 5.64
N PHE A 199 -12.37 14.79 5.65
CA PHE A 199 -11.34 15.24 6.59
C PHE A 199 -11.63 14.88 8.06
N PRO A 200 -12.85 15.07 8.63
CA PRO A 200 -13.12 14.71 10.02
C PRO A 200 -12.88 13.22 10.36
N TYR A 201 -13.19 12.31 9.43
CA TYR A 201 -12.99 10.87 9.62
C TYR A 201 -11.50 10.52 9.62
N ALA A 202 -10.77 11.04 8.64
CA ALA A 202 -9.35 10.82 8.53
C ALA A 202 -8.57 11.49 9.68
N ALA A 203 -8.93 12.71 10.08
CA ALA A 203 -8.30 13.42 11.18
C ALA A 203 -8.52 12.70 12.52
N LEU A 204 -9.73 12.21 12.80
CA LEU A 204 -9.99 11.41 14.02
C LEU A 204 -9.13 10.15 14.04
N SER A 205 -9.08 9.42 12.93
CA SER A 205 -8.21 8.24 12.80
C SER A 205 -6.73 8.60 12.99
N ALA A 206 -6.28 9.72 12.43
CA ALA A 206 -4.88 10.15 12.54
C ALA A 206 -4.48 10.52 13.97
N VAL A 207 -5.34 11.23 14.69
CA VAL A 207 -5.08 11.61 16.11
C VAL A 207 -4.97 10.37 16.99
N VAL A 208 -5.89 9.42 16.83
CA VAL A 208 -5.83 8.14 17.57
C VAL A 208 -4.56 7.37 17.21
N SER A 209 -4.23 7.30 15.92
CA SER A 209 -3.02 6.62 15.45
C SER A 209 -1.74 7.27 15.98
N ALA A 210 -1.67 8.59 16.02
CA ALA A 210 -0.53 9.32 16.58
C ALA A 210 -0.33 8.97 18.06
N GLY A 211 -1.42 8.94 18.86
CA GLY A 211 -1.36 8.50 20.25
C GLY A 211 -0.86 7.07 20.42
N LEU A 212 -1.33 6.15 19.56
CA LEU A 212 -0.88 4.75 19.56
C LEU A 212 0.59 4.62 19.14
N PHE A 213 1.07 5.40 18.15
CA PHE A 213 2.49 5.38 17.77
C PHE A 213 3.40 5.88 18.89
N VAL A 214 2.97 6.90 19.65
CA VAL A 214 3.70 7.31 20.85
C VAL A 214 3.70 6.21 21.90
N TRP A 215 2.52 5.65 22.20
CA TRP A 215 2.38 4.60 23.22
C TRP A 215 3.24 3.38 22.91
N PHE A 216 3.09 2.79 21.72
CA PHE A 216 3.83 1.60 21.33
C PHE A 216 5.32 1.92 21.13
N GLY A 217 5.65 3.07 20.55
CA GLY A 217 7.03 3.51 20.37
C GLY A 217 7.78 3.62 21.69
N MET A 218 7.18 4.23 22.70
CA MET A 218 7.77 4.34 24.05
C MET A 218 7.87 2.99 24.75
N LYS A 219 6.91 2.08 24.55
CA LYS A 219 6.88 0.77 25.18
C LYS A 219 7.87 -0.23 24.55
N MET A 220 8.03 -0.18 23.22
CA MET A 220 8.82 -1.15 22.45
C MET A 220 10.23 -0.69 22.13
N SER A 221 10.55 0.59 22.37
CA SER A 221 11.91 1.11 22.23
C SER A 221 12.71 0.80 23.50
N THR A 222 13.85 0.17 23.33
CA THR A 222 14.75 -0.13 24.47
C THR A 222 15.51 1.08 25.00
N GLY A 223 15.28 2.27 24.42
CA GLY A 223 15.82 3.56 24.92
C GLY A 223 17.33 3.76 24.77
N ALA A 224 18.05 2.72 24.50
CA ALA A 224 19.49 2.78 24.31
C ALA A 224 19.82 2.89 22.82
N ALA A 225 20.00 4.12 22.34
CA ALA A 225 20.92 4.32 21.23
C ALA A 225 22.26 3.76 21.70
N GLY A 226 22.60 2.52 21.28
CA GLY A 226 23.87 1.92 21.65
C GLY A 226 24.98 2.95 21.42
N ALA A 227 25.95 3.05 22.32
CA ALA A 227 27.11 3.93 22.20
C ALA A 227 27.94 3.49 20.98
N LEU A 228 27.43 3.77 19.78
CA LEU A 228 28.17 3.67 18.55
C LEU A 228 29.13 4.87 18.56
N ASN A 229 30.43 4.58 18.56
CA ASN A 229 31.45 5.58 18.28
C ASN A 229 31.22 6.10 16.85
N LEU A 230 30.39 7.10 16.72
CA LEU A 230 29.99 7.66 15.43
C LEU A 230 30.98 8.78 15.12
N ASP A 231 31.87 8.51 14.20
CA ASP A 231 32.77 9.51 13.62
C ASP A 231 31.93 10.49 12.78
N GLY A 232 32.16 11.79 12.99
CA GLY A 232 31.51 12.83 12.17
C GLY A 232 31.91 12.78 10.68
N SER A 233 32.79 11.87 10.29
CA SER A 233 33.20 11.63 8.90
C SER A 233 32.04 11.15 8.00
N THR A 234 31.02 10.53 8.57
CA THR A 234 29.82 10.07 7.84
C THR A 234 28.80 11.16 7.62
N ALA A 235 28.93 12.34 8.25
CA ALA A 235 27.96 13.45 8.13
C ALA A 235 27.74 13.92 6.68
N LYS A 236 28.73 13.75 5.80
CA LYS A 236 28.61 14.07 4.36
C LYS A 236 27.50 13.27 3.67
N SER A 237 27.17 12.06 4.12
CA SER A 237 26.11 11.26 3.55
C SER A 237 24.69 11.80 3.85
N LEU A 238 24.52 12.73 4.82
CA LEU A 238 23.26 13.43 5.05
C LEU A 238 22.80 14.24 3.83
N VAL A 239 23.70 14.61 2.93
CA VAL A 239 23.35 15.28 1.67
C VAL A 239 22.42 14.41 0.82
N LEU A 240 22.49 13.07 0.95
CA LEU A 240 21.59 12.15 0.24
C LEU A 240 20.12 12.26 0.68
N LEU A 241 19.82 12.93 1.80
CA LEU A 241 18.44 13.28 2.16
C LEU A 241 17.78 14.22 1.14
N VAL A 242 18.56 14.82 0.24
CA VAL A 242 18.01 15.57 -0.89
C VAL A 242 17.19 14.66 -1.83
N LEU A 243 17.49 13.36 -1.91
CA LEU A 243 16.80 12.42 -2.82
C LEU A 243 15.31 12.24 -2.47
N PRO A 244 14.93 11.88 -1.21
CA PRO A 244 13.52 11.85 -0.84
C PRO A 244 12.84 13.23 -0.99
N VAL A 245 13.50 14.32 -0.69
CA VAL A 245 12.97 15.68 -0.87
C VAL A 245 12.74 15.97 -2.37
N LEU A 246 13.71 15.66 -3.22
CA LEU A 246 13.58 15.80 -4.67
C LEU A 246 12.43 14.95 -5.22
N MET A 247 12.29 13.72 -4.75
CA MET A 247 11.19 12.81 -5.12
C MET A 247 9.83 13.48 -4.85
N VAL A 248 9.65 14.06 -3.66
CA VAL A 248 8.42 14.82 -3.31
C VAL A 248 8.20 16.00 -4.26
N ILE A 249 9.25 16.79 -4.53
CA ILE A 249 9.16 17.98 -5.40
C ILE A 249 8.77 17.58 -6.83
N MET A 250 9.38 16.52 -7.37
CA MET A 250 9.10 16.06 -8.73
C MET A 250 7.66 15.54 -8.85
N MET A 251 7.21 14.71 -7.91
CA MET A 251 5.84 14.19 -7.89
C MET A 251 4.80 15.31 -7.75
N ARG A 252 5.06 16.33 -6.93
CA ARG A 252 4.22 17.54 -6.85
C ARG A 252 4.16 18.34 -8.15
N LYS A 253 5.21 18.28 -8.97
CA LYS A 253 5.24 18.89 -10.31
C LYS A 253 4.59 18.01 -11.39
N GLY A 254 3.95 16.89 -11.02
CA GLY A 254 3.25 16.00 -11.94
C GLY A 254 4.14 14.97 -12.66
N TRP A 255 5.38 14.77 -12.19
CA TRP A 255 6.20 13.68 -12.72
C TRP A 255 5.65 12.34 -12.22
N ASP A 256 5.62 11.35 -13.11
CA ASP A 256 5.23 10.01 -12.73
C ASP A 256 6.24 9.34 -11.80
N LEU A 257 5.79 8.31 -11.06
CA LEU A 257 6.59 7.62 -10.06
C LEU A 257 7.86 7.00 -10.66
N ILE A 258 7.79 6.41 -11.84
CA ILE A 258 8.91 5.71 -12.47
C ILE A 258 10.00 6.69 -12.90
N ALA A 259 9.61 7.77 -13.61
CA ALA A 259 10.55 8.83 -14.01
C ALA A 259 11.20 9.48 -12.79
N THR A 260 10.46 9.68 -11.72
CA THR A 260 10.95 10.23 -10.45
C THR A 260 11.98 9.30 -9.80
N LEU A 261 11.68 8.00 -9.70
CA LEU A 261 12.60 7.01 -9.13
C LEU A 261 13.88 6.88 -9.96
N ILE A 262 13.78 6.80 -11.29
CA ILE A 262 14.96 6.77 -12.18
C ILE A 262 15.84 8.00 -11.94
N THR A 263 15.25 9.18 -11.87
CA THR A 263 16.00 10.42 -11.63
C THR A 263 16.70 10.39 -10.26
N CYS A 264 16.00 9.93 -9.22
CA CYS A 264 16.57 9.80 -7.88
C CYS A 264 17.68 8.75 -7.81
N ASP A 265 17.54 7.62 -8.53
CA ASP A 265 18.56 6.58 -8.59
C ASP A 265 19.82 7.09 -9.29
N VAL A 266 19.67 7.72 -10.46
CA VAL A 266 20.81 8.31 -11.20
C VAL A 266 21.51 9.37 -10.37
N LEU A 267 20.77 10.30 -9.77
CA LEU A 267 21.33 11.32 -8.90
C LEU A 267 21.97 10.70 -7.65
N GLY A 268 21.36 9.66 -7.09
CA GLY A 268 21.90 8.90 -5.96
C GLY A 268 23.24 8.23 -6.29
N ILE A 269 23.40 7.67 -7.48
CA ILE A 269 24.67 7.12 -7.96
C ILE A 269 25.72 8.26 -8.05
N VAL A 270 25.38 9.36 -8.72
CA VAL A 270 26.29 10.50 -8.90
C VAL A 270 26.72 11.08 -7.55
N LEU A 271 25.78 11.34 -6.64
CA LEU A 271 26.09 11.89 -5.32
C LEU A 271 26.98 10.94 -4.50
N ASN A 272 26.72 9.64 -4.52
CA ASN A 272 27.56 8.66 -3.82
C ASN A 272 29.00 8.66 -4.34
N LEU A 273 29.19 8.78 -5.66
CA LEU A 273 30.50 8.86 -6.29
C LEU A 273 31.23 10.19 -5.95
N VAL A 274 30.54 11.33 -6.09
CA VAL A 274 31.09 12.67 -5.83
C VAL A 274 31.46 12.84 -4.34
N LEU A 275 30.60 12.37 -3.44
CA LEU A 275 30.87 12.42 -2.00
C LEU A 275 31.89 11.36 -1.53
N GLY A 276 32.28 10.45 -2.42
CA GLY A 276 33.17 9.33 -2.07
C GLY A 276 32.58 8.39 -1.00
N CYS A 277 31.25 8.25 -0.97
CA CYS A 277 30.55 7.35 -0.05
C CYS A 277 30.65 5.90 -0.53
N ILE A 278 30.50 5.69 -1.85
CA ILE A 278 30.63 4.38 -2.50
C ILE A 278 31.64 4.52 -3.64
N PRO A 279 32.74 3.74 -3.65
CA PRO A 279 33.73 3.81 -4.72
C PRO A 279 33.17 3.25 -6.04
N LEU A 280 33.67 3.75 -7.17
CA LEU A 280 33.21 3.35 -8.50
C LEU A 280 33.35 1.84 -8.74
N SER A 281 34.42 1.22 -8.25
CA SER A 281 34.61 -0.23 -8.34
C SER A 281 33.47 -1.01 -7.69
N LYS A 282 33.01 -0.57 -6.52
CA LYS A 282 31.87 -1.18 -5.84
C LYS A 282 30.53 -0.84 -6.50
N MET A 283 30.42 0.33 -7.10
CA MET A 283 29.19 0.73 -7.82
C MET A 283 28.96 -0.14 -9.06
N LEU A 284 30.03 -0.51 -9.77
CA LEU A 284 30.00 -1.32 -10.99
C LEU A 284 30.11 -2.83 -10.72
N ASP A 285 30.26 -3.25 -9.46
CA ASP A 285 30.34 -4.67 -9.11
C ASP A 285 28.98 -5.34 -9.36
N GLY A 286 29.00 -6.60 -9.80
CA GLY A 286 27.81 -7.44 -9.93
C GLY A 286 27.08 -7.74 -8.60
N LYS A 287 27.68 -7.40 -7.46
CA LYS A 287 27.09 -7.37 -6.11
C LYS A 287 26.95 -5.96 -5.56
N GLY A 288 27.21 -4.95 -6.39
CA GLY A 288 27.11 -3.54 -6.03
C GLY A 288 25.66 -3.10 -5.74
N PRO A 289 25.47 -1.86 -5.22
CA PRO A 289 24.19 -1.41 -4.73
C PRO A 289 23.06 -1.47 -5.78
N VAL A 290 23.38 -1.23 -7.05
CA VAL A 290 22.38 -1.28 -8.13
C VAL A 290 21.87 -2.71 -8.32
N VAL A 291 22.79 -3.68 -8.54
CA VAL A 291 22.40 -5.08 -8.76
C VAL A 291 21.81 -5.72 -7.52
N ALA A 292 22.36 -5.42 -6.33
CA ALA A 292 21.82 -5.89 -5.07
C ALA A 292 20.41 -5.34 -4.78
N GLY A 293 20.13 -4.09 -5.19
CA GLY A 293 18.82 -3.50 -5.09
C GLY A 293 17.78 -4.21 -5.96
N MET A 294 18.11 -4.42 -7.23
CA MET A 294 17.23 -5.13 -8.17
C MET A 294 16.97 -6.57 -7.72
N SER A 295 18.01 -7.32 -7.39
CA SER A 295 17.89 -8.73 -6.98
C SER A 295 17.16 -8.89 -5.65
N GLY A 296 17.30 -7.95 -4.72
CA GLY A 296 16.57 -7.96 -3.45
C GLY A 296 15.05 -7.89 -3.60
N MET A 297 14.57 -7.29 -4.69
CA MET A 297 13.13 -7.18 -4.96
C MET A 297 12.54 -8.35 -5.77
N MET A 298 13.38 -9.28 -6.24
CA MET A 298 12.94 -10.32 -7.18
C MET A 298 11.83 -11.22 -6.60
N ILE A 299 11.87 -11.51 -5.32
CA ILE A 299 10.83 -12.31 -4.64
C ILE A 299 9.47 -11.61 -4.70
N LEU A 300 9.44 -10.29 -4.48
CA LEU A 300 8.22 -9.50 -4.59
C LEU A 300 7.72 -9.42 -6.03
N VAL A 301 8.63 -9.27 -6.99
CA VAL A 301 8.30 -9.32 -8.43
C VAL A 301 7.61 -10.64 -8.78
N LEU A 302 8.19 -11.78 -8.39
CA LEU A 302 7.59 -13.10 -8.63
C LEU A 302 6.21 -13.22 -7.98
N TYR A 303 6.06 -12.76 -6.76
CA TYR A 303 4.77 -12.79 -6.07
C TYR A 303 3.69 -12.00 -6.81
N VAL A 304 3.99 -10.78 -7.22
CA VAL A 304 3.04 -9.90 -7.91
C VAL A 304 2.66 -10.45 -9.28
N LEU A 305 3.61 -11.04 -10.01
CA LEU A 305 3.33 -11.73 -11.28
C LEU A 305 2.28 -12.85 -11.08
N LEU A 306 2.43 -13.69 -10.05
CA LEU A 306 1.49 -14.76 -9.75
C LEU A 306 0.12 -14.21 -9.29
N LEU A 307 0.14 -13.14 -8.50
CA LEU A 307 -1.07 -12.48 -8.02
C LEU A 307 -1.92 -11.94 -9.18
N PHE A 308 -1.31 -11.21 -10.12
CA PHE A 308 -2.04 -10.65 -11.26
C PHE A 308 -2.63 -11.72 -12.18
N GLN A 309 -1.98 -12.88 -12.31
CA GLN A 309 -2.55 -14.04 -12.98
C GLN A 309 -3.81 -14.57 -12.27
N MET A 310 -3.79 -14.63 -10.93
CA MET A 310 -4.97 -15.02 -10.14
C MET A 310 -6.10 -14.00 -10.23
N LEU A 311 -5.79 -12.70 -10.24
CA LEU A 311 -6.79 -11.65 -10.43
C LEU A 311 -7.48 -11.76 -11.80
N GLU A 312 -6.74 -12.11 -12.85
CA GLU A 312 -7.32 -12.29 -14.17
C GLU A 312 -8.26 -13.51 -14.25
N ILE A 313 -8.00 -14.55 -13.48
CA ILE A 313 -8.95 -15.69 -13.35
C ILE A 313 -10.29 -15.20 -12.80
N LEU A 314 -10.30 -14.37 -11.76
CA LEU A 314 -11.52 -13.79 -11.21
C LEU A 314 -12.24 -12.89 -12.23
N ASN A 315 -11.50 -12.09 -12.98
CA ASN A 315 -12.03 -11.22 -14.02
C ASN A 315 -12.66 -12.03 -15.16
N ALA A 316 -11.92 -13.00 -15.71
CA ALA A 316 -12.38 -13.82 -16.84
C ALA A 316 -13.54 -14.76 -16.49
N SER A 317 -13.74 -15.08 -15.23
CA SER A 317 -14.85 -15.93 -14.76
C SER A 317 -16.17 -15.19 -14.55
N GLY A 318 -16.18 -13.85 -14.64
CA GLY A 318 -17.36 -13.04 -14.28
C GLY A 318 -17.64 -13.01 -12.77
N ALA A 319 -16.64 -13.36 -11.95
CA ALA A 319 -16.82 -13.43 -10.48
C ALA A 319 -17.16 -12.05 -9.88
N PHE A 320 -16.62 -10.98 -10.44
CA PHE A 320 -16.92 -9.61 -10.00
C PHE A 320 -18.34 -9.19 -10.35
N GLU A 321 -18.84 -9.52 -11.55
CA GLU A 321 -20.20 -9.24 -11.98
C GLU A 321 -21.22 -9.97 -11.10
N ASN A 322 -20.96 -11.22 -10.77
CA ASN A 322 -21.79 -12.00 -9.86
C ASN A 322 -21.81 -11.44 -8.43
N LEU A 323 -20.66 -11.00 -7.95
CA LEU A 323 -20.56 -10.33 -6.65
C LEU A 323 -21.37 -9.05 -6.60
N ASN A 324 -21.27 -8.19 -7.64
CA ASN A 324 -22.03 -6.94 -7.73
C ASN A 324 -23.54 -7.19 -7.70
N ALA A 325 -24.04 -8.16 -8.48
CA ALA A 325 -25.46 -8.51 -8.50
C ALA A 325 -25.94 -9.00 -7.12
N GLY A 326 -25.13 -9.81 -6.43
CA GLY A 326 -25.43 -10.29 -5.08
C GLY A 326 -25.50 -9.15 -4.05
N LEU A 327 -24.56 -8.21 -4.13
CA LEU A 327 -24.49 -7.06 -3.23
C LEU A 327 -25.72 -6.14 -3.35
N LEU A 328 -26.17 -5.86 -4.57
CA LEU A 328 -27.36 -5.02 -4.80
C LEU A 328 -28.62 -5.60 -4.17
N ASN A 329 -28.79 -6.92 -4.18
CA ASN A 329 -29.95 -7.59 -3.58
C ASN A 329 -30.00 -7.50 -2.05
N MET A 330 -28.89 -7.14 -1.39
CA MET A 330 -28.83 -6.96 0.07
C MET A 330 -29.29 -5.58 0.53
N CYS A 331 -29.47 -4.64 -0.38
CA CYS A 331 -29.82 -3.25 -0.08
C CYS A 331 -31.32 -3.09 0.16
N LYS A 332 -31.77 -2.98 1.42
CA LYS A 332 -33.17 -2.77 1.79
C LYS A 332 -33.44 -1.42 2.48
N THR A 333 -32.44 -0.82 3.08
CA THR A 333 -32.51 0.42 3.84
C THR A 333 -31.29 1.28 3.56
N PRO A 334 -31.30 2.60 3.83
CA PRO A 334 -30.10 3.44 3.69
C PRO A 334 -28.88 2.88 4.45
N ARG A 335 -29.10 2.33 5.66
CA ARG A 335 -28.03 1.72 6.46
C ARG A 335 -27.47 0.46 5.80
N SER A 336 -28.33 -0.46 5.33
CA SER A 336 -27.86 -1.65 4.61
C SER A 336 -27.20 -1.28 3.29
N GLY A 337 -27.65 -0.23 2.60
CA GLY A 337 -27.00 0.30 1.42
C GLY A 337 -25.57 0.81 1.70
N GLU A 338 -25.38 1.61 2.75
CA GLU A 338 -24.04 2.06 3.15
C GLU A 338 -23.12 0.88 3.60
N LEU A 339 -23.69 -0.12 4.29
CA LEU A 339 -22.93 -1.35 4.63
C LEU A 339 -22.50 -2.11 3.39
N VAL A 340 -23.37 -2.20 2.38
CA VAL A 340 -23.01 -2.82 1.09
C VAL A 340 -21.95 -2.00 0.37
N CYS A 341 -21.99 -0.67 0.41
CA CYS A 341 -20.92 0.17 -0.12
C CYS A 341 -19.59 -0.09 0.59
N PHE A 342 -19.61 -0.24 1.92
CA PHE A 342 -18.43 -0.61 2.71
C PHE A 342 -17.87 -1.97 2.29
N LEU A 343 -18.72 -3.00 2.17
CA LEU A 343 -18.32 -4.34 1.73
C LEU A 343 -17.78 -4.32 0.31
N ALA A 344 -18.44 -3.60 -0.61
CA ALA A 344 -18.00 -3.47 -1.99
C ALA A 344 -16.59 -2.85 -2.09
N ALA A 345 -16.34 -1.76 -1.35
CA ALA A 345 -15.03 -1.11 -1.30
C ALA A 345 -13.95 -2.04 -0.72
N SER A 346 -14.26 -2.74 0.39
CA SER A 346 -13.32 -3.67 1.03
C SER A 346 -13.03 -4.87 0.13
N LEU A 347 -14.06 -5.57 -0.34
CA LEU A 347 -13.91 -6.74 -1.21
C LEU A 347 -13.27 -6.37 -2.55
N GLY A 348 -13.60 -5.20 -3.09
CA GLY A 348 -12.99 -4.66 -4.28
C GLY A 348 -11.49 -4.46 -4.11
N SER A 349 -11.06 -3.87 -3.01
CA SER A 349 -9.63 -3.69 -2.70
C SER A 349 -8.93 -5.02 -2.54
N PHE A 350 -9.52 -5.97 -1.80
CA PHE A 350 -8.99 -7.33 -1.70
C PHE A 350 -8.87 -8.02 -3.05
N ALA A 351 -9.86 -7.87 -3.91
CA ALA A 351 -9.89 -8.55 -5.20
C ALA A 351 -8.95 -7.92 -6.24
N THR A 352 -8.68 -6.62 -6.15
CA THR A 352 -7.89 -5.90 -7.16
C THR A 352 -6.45 -5.59 -6.73
N GLY A 353 -6.14 -5.76 -5.44
CA GLY A 353 -4.81 -5.45 -4.89
C GLY A 353 -4.54 -3.96 -4.68
N GLY A 354 -5.51 -3.09 -4.94
CA GLY A 354 -5.33 -1.64 -4.81
C GLY A 354 -6.62 -0.85 -4.72
N SER A 355 -6.57 0.28 -4.03
CA SER A 355 -7.72 1.16 -3.79
C SER A 355 -8.26 1.79 -5.07
N GLY A 356 -7.39 2.34 -5.93
CA GLY A 356 -7.80 3.03 -7.16
C GLY A 356 -8.62 2.15 -8.10
N ILE A 357 -8.17 0.91 -8.35
CA ILE A 357 -8.89 -0.04 -9.20
C ILE A 357 -10.22 -0.44 -8.56
N ALA A 358 -10.23 -0.72 -7.26
CA ALA A 358 -11.45 -1.06 -6.54
C ALA A 358 -12.52 0.03 -6.66
N ILE A 359 -12.11 1.30 -6.54
CA ILE A 359 -12.99 2.47 -6.65
C ILE A 359 -13.59 2.56 -8.06
N LEU A 360 -12.80 2.35 -9.09
CA LEU A 360 -13.27 2.39 -10.47
C LEU A 360 -14.26 1.25 -10.77
N PHE A 361 -13.99 0.03 -10.29
CA PHE A 361 -14.86 -1.12 -10.51
C PHE A 361 -16.19 -1.03 -9.76
N PHE A 362 -16.15 -0.61 -8.51
CA PHE A 362 -17.34 -0.60 -7.65
C PHE A 362 -18.03 0.76 -7.54
N GLY A 363 -17.42 1.80 -8.12
CA GLY A 363 -17.95 3.16 -8.06
C GLY A 363 -19.36 3.29 -8.62
N SER A 364 -19.66 2.67 -9.76
CA SER A 364 -20.99 2.67 -10.37
C SER A 364 -22.03 1.95 -9.50
N VAL A 365 -21.65 0.86 -8.84
CA VAL A 365 -22.51 0.11 -7.91
C VAL A 365 -22.82 0.96 -6.69
N VAL A 366 -21.79 1.57 -6.08
CA VAL A 366 -21.97 2.48 -4.95
C VAL A 366 -22.85 3.66 -5.33
N ARG A 367 -22.65 4.24 -6.53
CA ARG A 367 -23.52 5.33 -7.01
C ARG A 367 -24.97 4.91 -7.21
N SER A 368 -25.21 3.73 -7.73
CA SER A 368 -26.55 3.17 -7.87
C SER A 368 -27.24 3.03 -6.51
N ILE A 369 -26.53 2.52 -5.50
CA ILE A 369 -27.06 2.36 -4.14
C ILE A 369 -27.34 3.73 -3.52
N THR A 370 -26.39 4.66 -3.56
CA THR A 370 -26.56 5.99 -2.96
C THR A 370 -27.73 6.74 -3.59
N LYS A 371 -27.88 6.66 -4.93
CA LYS A 371 -29.00 7.26 -5.66
C LYS A 371 -30.35 6.64 -5.28
N THR A 372 -30.43 5.32 -5.14
CA THR A 372 -31.67 4.61 -4.74
C THR A 372 -32.19 5.07 -3.38
N PHE A 373 -31.30 5.34 -2.44
CA PHE A 373 -31.66 5.76 -1.08
C PHE A 373 -31.56 7.27 -0.85
N GLY A 374 -31.26 8.06 -1.89
CA GLY A 374 -31.10 9.51 -1.80
C GLY A 374 -29.92 9.91 -0.90
N ILE A 375 -28.89 9.06 -0.74
CA ILE A 375 -27.71 9.36 0.06
C ILE A 375 -26.83 10.35 -0.70
N ASP A 376 -26.30 11.34 0.01
CA ASP A 376 -25.41 12.38 -0.54
C ASP A 376 -24.19 11.78 -1.28
N ARG A 377 -23.81 12.38 -2.40
CA ARG A 377 -22.73 11.96 -3.29
C ARG A 377 -21.38 11.93 -2.58
N CYS A 378 -21.08 12.97 -1.79
CA CYS A 378 -19.84 13.03 -1.02
C CYS A 378 -19.78 11.90 0.02
N ARG A 379 -20.93 11.53 0.61
CA ARG A 379 -21.00 10.40 1.54
C ARG A 379 -20.66 9.08 0.85
N GLY A 380 -21.19 8.84 -0.34
CA GLY A 380 -20.83 7.67 -1.17
C GLY A 380 -19.35 7.64 -1.51
N ALA A 381 -18.79 8.77 -1.99
CA ALA A 381 -17.37 8.90 -2.31
C ALA A 381 -16.47 8.68 -1.08
N ASN A 382 -16.87 9.19 0.09
CA ASN A 382 -16.09 9.06 1.32
C ASN A 382 -16.05 7.62 1.84
N ILE A 383 -17.18 6.88 1.79
CA ILE A 383 -17.21 5.47 2.16
C ILE A 383 -16.36 4.67 1.18
N LEU A 384 -16.55 4.88 -0.12
CA LEU A 384 -15.85 4.14 -1.17
C LEU A 384 -14.33 4.29 -1.06
N ASP A 385 -13.83 5.51 -0.96
CA ASP A 385 -12.39 5.79 -0.91
C ASP A 385 -11.78 5.50 0.47
N GLY A 386 -12.40 5.99 1.55
CA GLY A 386 -11.85 5.78 2.90
C GLY A 386 -11.74 4.31 3.28
N VAL A 387 -12.72 3.49 2.86
CA VAL A 387 -12.71 2.05 3.10
C VAL A 387 -11.74 1.34 2.15
N ALA A 388 -11.69 1.72 0.86
CA ALA A 388 -10.75 1.12 -0.08
C ALA A 388 -9.30 1.40 0.32
N CYS A 389 -8.96 2.64 0.66
CA CYS A 389 -7.62 3.02 1.13
C CYS A 389 -7.25 2.32 2.45
N GLY A 390 -8.17 2.32 3.44
CA GLY A 390 -7.96 1.62 4.70
C GLY A 390 -7.71 0.13 4.49
N THR A 391 -8.50 -0.53 3.65
CA THR A 391 -8.33 -1.95 3.32
C THR A 391 -6.99 -2.20 2.61
N THR A 392 -6.62 -1.36 1.64
CA THR A 392 -5.36 -1.50 0.89
C THR A 392 -4.13 -1.45 1.81
N GLY A 393 -4.13 -0.59 2.83
CA GLY A 393 -3.04 -0.53 3.81
C GLY A 393 -2.95 -1.74 4.74
N LEU A 394 -4.01 -2.53 4.86
CA LEU A 394 -4.05 -3.78 5.63
C LEU A 394 -3.73 -5.01 4.78
N MET A 395 -3.76 -4.90 3.47
CA MET A 395 -3.58 -6.07 2.61
C MET A 395 -2.14 -6.54 2.57
N PRO A 396 -1.91 -7.86 2.69
CA PRO A 396 -0.58 -8.47 2.55
C PRO A 396 0.11 -8.15 1.22
N TYR A 397 -0.67 -7.92 0.18
CA TYR A 397 -0.24 -7.65 -1.19
C TYR A 397 -0.61 -6.22 -1.65
N GLY A 398 -1.00 -5.36 -0.73
CA GLY A 398 -1.17 -3.93 -1.02
C GLY A 398 0.16 -3.29 -1.38
N ASN A 399 0.17 -2.42 -2.38
CA ASN A 399 1.40 -1.80 -2.86
C ASN A 399 2.24 -1.13 -1.76
N PRO A 400 1.68 -0.35 -0.82
CA PRO A 400 2.44 0.25 0.27
C PRO A 400 3.08 -0.81 1.19
N MET A 401 2.37 -1.91 1.45
CA MET A 401 2.87 -3.02 2.26
C MET A 401 4.06 -3.71 1.59
N LEU A 402 3.94 -4.02 0.31
CA LEU A 402 4.98 -4.73 -0.44
C LEU A 402 6.26 -3.88 -0.58
N VAL A 403 6.13 -2.57 -0.83
CA VAL A 403 7.30 -1.66 -0.84
C VAL A 403 7.99 -1.63 0.51
N SER A 404 7.24 -1.52 1.61
CA SER A 404 7.82 -1.56 2.96
C SER A 404 8.54 -2.87 3.24
N LEU A 405 7.92 -4.02 2.92
CA LEU A 405 8.51 -5.34 3.10
C LEU A 405 9.78 -5.51 2.27
N GLY A 406 9.81 -5.01 1.03
CA GLY A 406 10.99 -5.02 0.19
C GLY A 406 12.18 -4.32 0.83
N VAL A 407 11.95 -3.18 1.46
CA VAL A 407 13.01 -2.46 2.21
C VAL A 407 13.48 -3.27 3.42
N VAL A 408 12.56 -3.90 4.17
CA VAL A 408 12.93 -4.75 5.31
C VAL A 408 13.79 -5.93 4.86
N MET A 409 13.42 -6.59 3.76
CA MET A 409 14.21 -7.71 3.22
C MET A 409 15.61 -7.31 2.73
N ALA A 410 15.81 -6.03 2.44
CA ALA A 410 17.10 -5.48 2.08
C ALA A 410 18.01 -5.19 3.29
N LEU A 411 17.53 -5.33 4.53
CA LEU A 411 18.34 -5.16 5.73
C LEU A 411 19.41 -6.29 5.84
N GLU A 412 20.58 -5.96 6.39
CA GLU A 412 21.68 -6.94 6.58
C GLU A 412 21.32 -8.09 7.52
N LYS A 413 20.51 -7.78 8.53
CA LYS A 413 20.05 -8.74 9.54
C LYS A 413 18.52 -8.83 9.48
N ALA A 414 17.97 -9.00 8.28
CA ALA A 414 16.54 -9.23 8.13
C ALA A 414 16.16 -10.53 8.83
N ASP A 415 15.10 -10.48 9.65
CA ASP A 415 14.52 -11.71 10.19
C ASP A 415 13.92 -12.53 9.03
N PRO A 416 14.36 -13.76 8.79
CA PRO A 416 13.84 -14.61 7.71
C PRO A 416 12.33 -14.87 7.82
N ASN A 417 11.79 -14.75 9.04
CA ASN A 417 10.36 -14.95 9.34
C ASN A 417 9.55 -13.65 9.32
N PHE A 418 10.19 -12.49 9.09
CA PHE A 418 9.47 -11.21 9.01
C PHE A 418 8.47 -11.23 7.85
N SER A 419 7.25 -10.84 8.13
CA SER A 419 6.16 -10.88 7.16
C SER A 419 5.20 -9.69 7.36
N PHE A 420 4.23 -9.57 6.47
CA PHE A 420 3.17 -8.57 6.60
C PHE A 420 2.43 -8.62 7.96
N MET A 421 2.36 -9.78 8.61
CA MET A 421 1.70 -9.91 9.92
C MET A 421 2.46 -9.21 11.06
N ASN A 422 3.74 -8.96 10.88
CA ASN A 422 4.51 -8.13 11.80
C ASN A 422 4.19 -6.64 11.64
N VAL A 423 3.57 -6.25 10.51
CA VAL A 423 3.26 -4.87 10.15
C VAL A 423 1.78 -4.53 10.34
N ILE A 424 0.87 -5.41 9.89
CA ILE A 424 -0.59 -5.19 9.91
C ILE A 424 -1.12 -4.72 11.27
N PRO A 425 -0.73 -5.29 12.43
CA PRO A 425 -1.23 -4.84 13.72
C PRO A 425 -0.94 -3.36 14.01
N TYR A 426 0.10 -2.82 13.39
CA TYR A 426 0.57 -1.44 13.62
C TYR A 426 0.15 -0.45 12.53
N THR A 427 -0.63 -0.86 11.55
CA THR A 427 -1.20 0.08 10.56
C THR A 427 -2.43 0.79 11.14
N PHE A 428 -2.22 1.52 12.25
CA PHE A 428 -3.30 2.05 13.08
C PHE A 428 -4.27 2.95 12.33
N HIS A 429 -3.79 3.78 11.42
CA HIS A 429 -4.66 4.66 10.63
C HIS A 429 -5.59 3.87 9.70
N CYS A 430 -5.10 2.79 9.12
CA CYS A 430 -5.89 1.93 8.24
C CYS A 430 -7.03 1.24 9.02
N TRP A 431 -6.72 0.67 10.19
CA TRP A 431 -7.72 0.13 11.11
C TRP A 431 -8.70 1.21 11.57
N GLY A 432 -8.17 2.39 11.94
CA GLY A 432 -8.97 3.52 12.37
C GLY A 432 -9.98 3.97 11.32
N LEU A 433 -9.59 4.07 10.04
CA LEU A 433 -10.50 4.39 8.95
C LEU A 433 -11.64 3.39 8.84
N LEU A 434 -11.33 2.08 8.81
CA LEU A 434 -12.35 1.04 8.71
C LEU A 434 -13.32 1.07 9.91
N ILE A 435 -12.80 1.19 11.12
CA ILE A 435 -13.61 1.24 12.34
C ILE A 435 -14.49 2.49 12.34
N ILE A 436 -13.94 3.67 12.03
CA ILE A 436 -14.67 4.93 12.04
C ILE A 436 -15.77 4.94 10.98
N PHE A 437 -15.49 4.48 9.73
CA PHE A 437 -16.52 4.38 8.70
C PHE A 437 -17.59 3.35 9.08
N LEU A 438 -17.22 2.21 9.61
CA LEU A 438 -18.19 1.20 10.07
C LEU A 438 -19.09 1.76 11.19
N LEU A 439 -18.51 2.38 12.21
CA LEU A 439 -19.28 3.02 13.29
C LEU A 439 -20.18 4.13 12.76
N SER A 440 -19.68 4.99 11.86
CA SER A 440 -20.45 6.05 11.21
C SER A 440 -21.66 5.50 10.44
N ILE A 441 -21.50 4.36 9.74
CA ILE A 441 -22.58 3.69 9.02
C ILE A 441 -23.62 3.11 9.99
N LEU A 442 -23.16 2.39 11.03
CA LEU A 442 -24.02 1.74 12.00
C LEU A 442 -24.83 2.74 12.82
N THR A 443 -24.23 3.84 13.25
CA THR A 443 -24.87 4.89 14.03
C THR A 443 -25.67 5.88 13.17
N GLY A 444 -25.31 6.00 11.88
CA GLY A 444 -25.86 7.03 10.99
C GLY A 444 -25.22 8.41 11.15
N ILE A 445 -24.20 8.55 12.01
CA ILE A 445 -23.47 9.81 12.19
C ILE A 445 -22.78 10.20 10.87
N GLY A 446 -23.01 11.44 10.42
CA GLY A 446 -22.47 11.96 9.17
C GLY A 446 -23.20 11.48 7.90
N ARG A 447 -24.29 10.69 8.02
CA ARG A 447 -25.17 10.41 6.89
C ARG A 447 -25.89 11.69 6.49
N ARG A 448 -25.79 12.02 5.21
CA ARG A 448 -26.48 13.13 4.59
C ARG A 448 -27.30 12.62 3.42
N TYR A 449 -28.37 13.32 3.08
CA TYR A 449 -29.23 13.01 1.95
C TYR A 449 -29.13 14.11 0.90
N GLU A 450 -29.26 13.74 -0.38
CA GLU A 450 -29.34 14.70 -1.46
C GLU A 450 -30.58 15.59 -1.25
N GLU A 451 -30.40 16.91 -1.34
CA GLU A 451 -31.55 17.83 -1.36
C GLU A 451 -32.38 17.55 -2.60
N LYS A 452 -33.68 17.28 -2.41
CA LYS A 452 -34.61 17.18 -3.53
C LYS A 452 -34.65 18.55 -4.21
N LYS A 453 -34.00 18.69 -5.36
CA LYS A 453 -34.23 19.87 -6.20
C LYS A 453 -35.72 19.92 -6.49
N PRO A 454 -36.41 21.05 -6.22
CA PRO A 454 -37.77 21.20 -6.66
C PRO A 454 -37.82 20.97 -8.18
N VAL A 455 -38.71 20.10 -8.61
CA VAL A 455 -38.96 19.87 -10.03
C VAL A 455 -39.50 21.22 -10.57
N ALA A 456 -38.64 21.85 -11.42
CA ALA A 456 -39.02 23.10 -12.09
C ALA A 456 -40.02 22.81 -13.22
#